data_52ac6653f2e958f1b80dc77f3d6f5c67
#
_entry.id   52ac6653f2e958f1b80dc77f3d6f5c67
#
_cell.length_a   1.000
_cell.length_b   1.000
_cell.length_c   1.000
_cell.angle_alpha   90.00
_cell.angle_beta   90.00
_cell.angle_gamma   90.00
#
_symmetry.space_group_name_H-M   'P 1'
#
loop_
_entity.id
_entity.type
_entity.pdbx_description
1 polymer ?
#
loop_
_entity_poly.entity_id
_entity_poly.type
_entity_poly.pdbx_seq_one_letter_code
_entity_poly.pdbx_strand_id
1 'polypeptide(L)'
;MFKKYWKFFVIFWSVVLVGIIGVFVFFWLISAGKLGFMPTFEELENPNNRFASEVYFADGPIMNRYFEKENRKYIEYREIPQSVIDALIATEDVRFYDHSGVDVRGLFRVAKGLLTANTSAGGGSTISQQLAKMLFPRESDLNVFELAIRKFREWVIAVRLEKSYTKEEILTMYLNKYDFLNLAVGISSAADIYFQVPLDSLKVEQAAMLIGMAKNSSYYNPVRRPELTLNRRNVVLSQMYKYDKITREECDSLKKLPLGLNFKRVDHKEGLATYFREYLRLFMTANKPDRKRYRDLSQFRLDSVAWKTNPLYGWCKKNVKVDGSHYDLYSDGLKIYTTLDSRMQKYAEEAVREHLSQDL
;
A
#
# COMPACT_ATOMS: atom_id res chain seq x y z
N MET A 1 -29.93 3.53 57.56
CA MET A 1 -30.15 3.05 56.18
C MET A 1 -28.83 2.61 55.47
N PHE A 2 -27.74 3.30 55.62
CA PHE A 2 -26.42 3.00 54.99
C PHE A 2 -25.86 1.60 55.29
N LYS A 3 -25.91 1.09 56.53
CA LYS A 3 -25.38 -0.24 56.90
C LYS A 3 -26.07 -1.41 56.18
N LYS A 4 -27.35 -1.30 55.78
CA LYS A 4 -28.13 -2.37 55.14
C LYS A 4 -27.68 -2.59 53.67
N TYR A 5 -27.22 -1.54 52.95
CA TYR A 5 -26.83 -1.61 51.54
C TYR A 5 -25.32 -1.63 51.31
N TRP A 6 -24.50 -1.52 52.39
CA TRP A 6 -23.04 -1.49 52.29
C TRP A 6 -22.47 -2.73 51.61
N LYS A 7 -23.02 -3.92 51.92
CA LYS A 7 -22.59 -5.17 51.28
C LYS A 7 -22.83 -5.14 49.76
N PHE A 8 -23.97 -4.67 49.30
CA PHE A 8 -24.26 -4.56 47.87
C PHE A 8 -23.36 -3.55 47.18
N PHE A 9 -23.07 -2.45 47.85
CA PHE A 9 -22.16 -1.43 47.35
C PHE A 9 -20.74 -2.01 47.20
N VAL A 10 -20.21 -2.72 48.18
CA VAL A 10 -18.91 -3.37 48.14
C VAL A 10 -18.87 -4.42 47.05
N ILE A 11 -19.88 -5.28 46.95
CA ILE A 11 -19.97 -6.31 45.90
C ILE A 11 -19.99 -5.66 44.51
N PHE A 12 -20.80 -4.63 44.31
CA PHE A 12 -20.88 -3.93 43.04
C PHE A 12 -19.53 -3.35 42.62
N TRP A 13 -18.88 -2.62 43.52
CA TRP A 13 -17.56 -2.04 43.20
C TRP A 13 -16.44 -3.09 43.04
N SER A 14 -16.53 -4.20 43.79
CA SER A 14 -15.60 -5.33 43.58
C SER A 14 -15.77 -5.96 42.21
N VAL A 15 -16.99 -6.15 41.72
CA VAL A 15 -17.26 -6.67 40.37
C VAL A 15 -16.75 -5.69 39.31
N VAL A 16 -16.98 -4.38 39.50
CA VAL A 16 -16.47 -3.34 38.60
C VAL A 16 -14.94 -3.36 38.58
N LEU A 17 -14.28 -3.44 39.74
CA LEU A 17 -12.83 -3.50 39.85
C LEU A 17 -12.25 -4.73 39.17
N VAL A 18 -12.84 -5.92 39.40
CA VAL A 18 -12.42 -7.18 38.73
C VAL A 18 -12.61 -7.06 37.22
N GLY A 19 -13.70 -6.46 36.76
CA GLY A 19 -13.93 -6.19 35.33
C GLY A 19 -12.84 -5.28 34.72
N ILE A 20 -12.50 -4.19 35.41
CA ILE A 20 -11.42 -3.28 34.98
C ILE A 20 -10.08 -4.03 34.92
N ILE A 21 -9.72 -4.75 35.97
CA ILE A 21 -8.48 -5.55 36.00
C ILE A 21 -8.49 -6.57 34.85
N GLY A 22 -9.62 -7.25 34.61
CA GLY A 22 -9.77 -8.20 33.52
C GLY A 22 -9.51 -7.57 32.15
N VAL A 23 -9.99 -6.35 31.90
CA VAL A 23 -9.70 -5.60 30.66
C VAL A 23 -8.20 -5.27 30.54
N PHE A 24 -7.56 -4.81 31.62
CA PHE A 24 -6.12 -4.55 31.60
C PHE A 24 -5.30 -5.81 31.34
N VAL A 25 -5.61 -6.91 31.99
CA VAL A 25 -4.95 -8.21 31.78
C VAL A 25 -5.15 -8.68 30.34
N PHE A 26 -6.37 -8.54 29.79
CA PHE A 26 -6.67 -8.89 28.40
C PHE A 26 -5.81 -8.13 27.40
N PHE A 27 -5.73 -6.78 27.52
CA PHE A 27 -4.88 -5.98 26.66
C PHE A 27 -3.38 -6.25 26.87
N TRP A 28 -2.98 -6.57 28.10
CA TRP A 28 -1.61 -6.99 28.38
C TRP A 28 -1.26 -8.31 27.69
N LEU A 29 -2.15 -9.31 27.72
CA LEU A 29 -1.97 -10.59 27.01
C LEU A 29 -1.86 -10.39 25.51
N ILE A 30 -2.67 -9.51 24.93
CA ILE A 30 -2.57 -9.13 23.51
C ILE A 30 -1.21 -8.48 23.24
N SER A 31 -0.83 -7.48 24.02
CA SER A 31 0.43 -6.75 23.86
C SER A 31 1.67 -7.65 24.02
N ALA A 32 1.59 -8.67 24.85
CA ALA A 32 2.62 -9.69 25.07
C ALA A 32 2.64 -10.79 23.97
N GLY A 33 1.78 -10.72 22.97
CA GLY A 33 1.70 -11.71 21.88
C GLY A 33 1.13 -13.07 22.27
N LYS A 34 0.50 -13.20 23.47
CA LYS A 34 -0.08 -14.46 23.95
C LYS A 34 -1.39 -14.84 23.23
N LEU A 35 -2.05 -13.86 22.61
CA LEU A 35 -3.30 -14.02 21.87
C LEU A 35 -3.11 -13.78 20.36
N GLY A 36 -1.99 -14.28 19.81
CA GLY A 36 -1.65 -14.22 18.39
C GLY A 36 -0.47 -13.30 18.08
N PHE A 37 -0.07 -13.23 16.81
CA PHE A 37 1.09 -12.47 16.36
C PHE A 37 1.01 -11.01 16.79
N MET A 38 2.08 -10.50 17.38
CA MET A 38 2.26 -9.11 17.74
C MET A 38 3.66 -8.66 17.27
N PRO A 39 3.74 -7.64 16.42
CA PRO A 39 5.03 -7.17 15.90
C PRO A 39 5.92 -6.64 17.02
N THR A 40 7.21 -6.86 16.86
CA THR A 40 8.26 -6.23 17.68
C THR A 40 8.41 -4.75 17.32
N PHE A 41 9.13 -3.98 18.16
CA PHE A 41 9.45 -2.59 17.83
C PHE A 41 10.31 -2.50 16.58
N GLU A 42 11.27 -3.40 16.38
CA GLU A 42 12.13 -3.45 15.19
C GLU A 42 11.32 -3.70 13.91
N GLU A 43 10.32 -4.60 13.96
CA GLU A 43 9.41 -4.83 12.83
C GLU A 43 8.49 -3.65 12.54
N LEU A 44 8.17 -2.85 13.56
CA LEU A 44 7.41 -1.61 13.40
C LEU A 44 8.28 -0.50 12.82
N GLU A 45 9.54 -0.35 13.28
CA GLU A 45 10.50 0.65 12.79
C GLU A 45 10.96 0.37 11.35
N ASN A 46 11.04 -0.90 10.96
CA ASN A 46 11.43 -1.33 9.61
C ASN A 46 10.37 -2.23 8.99
N PRO A 47 9.17 -1.73 8.68
CA PRO A 47 8.19 -2.51 7.97
C PRO A 47 8.77 -2.94 6.62
N ASN A 48 8.78 -4.25 6.33
CA ASN A 48 9.30 -4.82 5.07
C ASN A 48 8.62 -4.15 3.87
N ASN A 49 9.20 -3.07 3.40
CA ASN A 49 8.75 -2.34 2.23
C ASN A 49 9.42 -2.96 1.00
N ARG A 50 8.65 -3.68 0.21
CA ARG A 50 9.09 -4.16 -1.09
C ARG A 50 8.89 -3.06 -2.12
N PHE A 51 9.99 -2.55 -2.66
CA PHE A 51 9.97 -1.51 -3.69
C PHE A 51 10.34 -2.10 -5.04
N ALA A 52 9.59 -1.74 -6.07
CA ALA A 52 9.97 -2.06 -7.44
C ALA A 52 11.33 -1.45 -7.78
N SER A 53 12.21 -2.21 -8.40
CA SER A 53 13.46 -1.65 -8.95
C SER A 53 13.18 -0.94 -10.28
N GLU A 54 13.80 0.21 -10.46
CA GLU A 54 13.63 1.06 -11.64
C GLU A 54 14.83 1.01 -12.55
N VAL A 55 14.58 0.88 -13.86
CA VAL A 55 15.62 0.92 -14.90
C VAL A 55 15.45 2.21 -15.69
N TYR A 56 16.55 2.94 -15.84
CA TYR A 56 16.56 4.25 -16.49
C TYR A 56 17.33 4.21 -17.82
N PHE A 57 16.83 4.92 -18.80
CA PHE A 57 17.60 5.28 -19.98
C PHE A 57 18.72 6.29 -19.63
N ALA A 58 19.74 6.38 -20.48
CA ALA A 58 20.85 7.32 -20.29
C ALA A 58 20.39 8.80 -20.30
N ASP A 59 19.34 9.11 -21.03
CA ASP A 59 18.72 10.42 -21.15
C ASP A 59 17.68 10.72 -20.06
N GLY A 60 17.51 9.81 -19.08
CA GLY A 60 16.75 10.03 -17.83
C GLY A 60 15.39 9.38 -17.72
N PRO A 61 14.59 9.14 -18.76
CA PRO A 61 13.28 8.47 -18.65
C PRO A 61 13.38 7.07 -18.07
N ILE A 62 12.32 6.62 -17.40
CA ILE A 62 12.22 5.24 -16.90
C ILE A 62 11.95 4.30 -18.07
N MET A 63 12.83 3.30 -18.23
CA MET A 63 12.71 2.24 -19.21
C MET A 63 11.75 1.15 -18.73
N ASN A 64 11.89 0.73 -17.46
CA ASN A 64 11.12 -0.36 -16.86
C ASN A 64 11.13 -0.31 -15.35
N ARG A 65 10.17 -1.04 -14.74
CA ARG A 65 10.15 -1.36 -13.31
C ARG A 65 10.09 -2.87 -13.13
N TYR A 66 11.00 -3.43 -12.33
CA TYR A 66 10.94 -4.84 -11.95
C TYR A 66 10.24 -4.98 -10.62
N PHE A 67 9.14 -5.77 -10.61
CA PHE A 67 8.37 -6.11 -9.42
C PHE A 67 7.79 -7.52 -9.55
N GLU A 68 7.66 -8.25 -8.47
CA GLU A 68 7.13 -9.61 -8.50
C GLU A 68 5.59 -9.61 -8.51
N LYS A 69 4.98 -8.86 -7.60
CA LYS A 69 3.53 -8.80 -7.40
C LYS A 69 2.97 -7.39 -7.29
N GLU A 70 3.83 -6.39 -7.06
CA GLU A 70 3.42 -5.04 -6.68
C GLU A 70 4.31 -4.00 -7.37
N ASN A 71 3.71 -3.17 -8.21
CA ASN A 71 4.39 -1.98 -8.77
C ASN A 71 4.31 -0.86 -7.72
N ARG A 72 5.35 -0.69 -6.91
CA ARG A 72 5.43 0.34 -5.88
C ARG A 72 6.46 1.38 -6.25
N LYS A 73 6.03 2.64 -6.25
CA LYS A 73 6.89 3.82 -6.23
C LYS A 73 6.74 4.48 -4.86
N TYR A 74 7.82 4.50 -4.09
CA TYR A 74 7.82 5.18 -2.79
C TYR A 74 7.74 6.68 -3.00
N ILE A 75 6.93 7.33 -2.17
CA ILE A 75 6.80 8.78 -2.11
C ILE A 75 7.03 9.26 -0.68
N GLU A 76 7.60 10.44 -0.53
CA GLU A 76 7.69 11.15 0.74
C GLU A 76 6.43 11.99 0.98
N TYR A 77 6.19 12.38 2.25
CA TYR A 77 5.01 13.18 2.61
C TYR A 77 4.85 14.45 1.78
N ARG A 78 5.96 15.15 1.53
CA ARG A 78 6.00 16.40 0.75
C ARG A 78 5.59 16.23 -0.72
N GLU A 79 5.65 15.01 -1.24
CA GLU A 79 5.26 14.69 -2.63
C GLU A 79 3.76 14.38 -2.75
N ILE A 80 3.05 14.25 -1.61
CA ILE A 80 1.64 13.92 -1.60
C ILE A 80 0.81 15.20 -1.80
N PRO A 81 -0.01 15.30 -2.86
CA PRO A 81 -0.90 16.44 -3.04
C PRO A 81 -1.85 16.61 -1.85
N GLN A 82 -2.07 17.85 -1.44
CA GLN A 82 -2.98 18.17 -0.32
C GLN A 82 -4.39 17.64 -0.56
N SER A 83 -4.86 17.60 -1.82
CA SER A 83 -6.16 17.05 -2.19
C SER A 83 -6.33 15.56 -1.83
N VAL A 84 -5.23 14.77 -1.91
CA VAL A 84 -5.22 13.34 -1.51
C VAL A 84 -5.35 13.23 0.01
N ILE A 85 -4.57 14.02 0.76
CA ILE A 85 -4.60 14.05 2.22
C ILE A 85 -5.98 14.46 2.71
N ASP A 86 -6.53 15.54 2.16
CA ASP A 86 -7.84 16.06 2.52
C ASP A 86 -8.97 15.07 2.20
N ALA A 87 -8.92 14.41 1.04
CA ALA A 87 -9.88 13.38 0.67
C ALA A 87 -9.82 12.19 1.64
N LEU A 88 -8.61 11.72 1.99
CA LEU A 88 -8.40 10.58 2.89
C LEU A 88 -8.92 10.90 4.29
N ILE A 89 -8.50 12.02 4.88
CA ILE A 89 -8.89 12.42 6.22
C ILE A 89 -10.39 12.67 6.30
N ALA A 90 -10.95 13.44 5.36
CA ALA A 90 -12.38 13.74 5.37
C ALA A 90 -13.27 12.50 5.22
N THR A 91 -12.77 11.45 4.56
CA THR A 91 -13.57 10.26 4.25
C THR A 91 -13.39 9.14 5.25
N GLU A 92 -12.15 8.84 5.63
CA GLU A 92 -11.82 7.66 6.44
C GLU A 92 -11.66 8.01 7.93
N ASP A 93 -11.10 9.18 8.27
CA ASP A 93 -10.74 9.49 9.65
C ASP A 93 -10.67 11.00 9.93
N VAL A 94 -11.82 11.63 10.02
CA VAL A 94 -11.91 13.11 10.14
C VAL A 94 -11.21 13.67 11.37
N ARG A 95 -11.02 12.87 12.42
CA ARG A 95 -10.30 13.25 13.65
C ARG A 95 -8.93 12.63 13.75
N PHE A 96 -8.32 12.32 12.62
CA PHE A 96 -7.02 11.66 12.56
C PHE A 96 -5.95 12.35 13.42
N TYR A 97 -5.95 13.67 13.46
CA TYR A 97 -5.01 14.46 14.27
C TYR A 97 -5.35 14.55 15.76
N ASP A 98 -6.58 14.15 16.16
CA ASP A 98 -7.09 14.33 17.53
C ASP A 98 -6.95 13.08 18.41
N HIS A 99 -6.61 11.92 17.84
CA HIS A 99 -6.48 10.67 18.57
C HIS A 99 -5.12 10.00 18.37
N SER A 100 -4.79 9.03 19.23
CA SER A 100 -3.54 8.26 19.18
C SER A 100 -3.80 6.79 18.81
N GLY A 101 -4.24 6.55 17.56
CA GLY A 101 -4.45 5.22 16.97
C GLY A 101 -5.88 4.69 17.10
N VAL A 102 -6.64 5.05 18.14
CA VAL A 102 -8.03 4.65 18.33
C VAL A 102 -8.90 5.88 18.59
N ASP A 103 -9.92 6.08 17.75
CA ASP A 103 -10.90 7.13 17.94
C ASP A 103 -12.07 6.65 18.82
N VAL A 104 -11.93 6.88 20.13
CA VAL A 104 -12.95 6.48 21.12
C VAL A 104 -14.29 7.16 20.86
N ARG A 105 -14.30 8.45 20.47
CA ARG A 105 -15.54 9.18 20.13
C ARG A 105 -16.20 8.60 18.88
N GLY A 106 -15.42 8.17 17.90
CA GLY A 106 -15.89 7.45 16.71
C GLY A 106 -16.53 6.12 17.06
N LEU A 107 -15.91 5.35 17.95
CA LEU A 107 -16.47 4.07 18.42
C LEU A 107 -17.83 4.28 19.13
N PHE A 108 -17.94 5.28 19.99
CA PHE A 108 -19.23 5.62 20.64
C PHE A 108 -20.30 6.03 19.61
N ARG A 109 -19.93 6.80 18.58
CA ARG A 109 -20.82 7.17 17.48
C ARG A 109 -21.36 5.94 16.74
N VAL A 110 -20.47 5.02 16.40
CA VAL A 110 -20.84 3.76 15.72
C VAL A 110 -21.71 2.89 16.61
N ALA A 111 -21.36 2.72 17.88
CA ALA A 111 -22.18 1.97 18.85
C ALA A 111 -23.59 2.57 18.99
N LYS A 112 -23.71 3.90 19.10
CA LYS A 112 -24.99 4.58 19.10
C LYS A 112 -25.77 4.36 17.79
N GLY A 113 -25.08 4.43 16.64
CA GLY A 113 -25.69 4.15 15.33
C GLY A 113 -26.28 2.76 15.23
N LEU A 114 -25.55 1.74 15.73
CA LEU A 114 -26.03 0.36 15.77
C LEU A 114 -27.29 0.23 16.65
N LEU A 115 -27.32 0.86 17.82
CA LEU A 115 -28.46 0.83 18.74
C LEU A 115 -29.69 1.57 18.17
N THR A 116 -29.47 2.59 17.32
CA THR A 116 -30.54 3.39 16.70
C THR A 116 -30.89 2.95 15.29
N ALA A 117 -30.36 1.81 14.81
CA ALA A 117 -30.48 1.31 13.43
C ALA A 117 -30.13 2.37 12.38
N ASN A 118 -29.27 3.34 12.71
CA ASN A 118 -28.79 4.36 11.78
C ASN A 118 -27.57 3.90 11.01
N THR A 119 -27.79 3.46 9.79
CA THR A 119 -26.71 2.97 8.89
C THR A 119 -25.76 4.07 8.41
N SER A 120 -26.07 5.35 8.66
CA SER A 120 -25.27 6.52 8.25
C SER A 120 -24.12 6.85 9.23
N ALA A 121 -23.94 6.07 10.30
CA ALA A 121 -22.96 6.37 11.37
C ALA A 121 -21.48 6.34 10.92
N GLY A 122 -21.21 5.92 9.68
CA GLY A 122 -19.84 5.84 9.12
C GLY A 122 -19.01 4.69 9.67
N GLY A 123 -17.76 4.59 9.25
CA GLY A 123 -16.79 3.61 9.77
C GLY A 123 -16.25 3.99 11.15
N GLY A 124 -15.87 2.99 11.94
CA GLY A 124 -15.26 3.19 13.26
C GLY A 124 -13.75 2.87 13.31
N SER A 125 -13.14 2.52 12.16
CA SER A 125 -11.70 2.23 12.10
C SER A 125 -10.92 3.47 11.68
N THR A 126 -9.82 3.75 12.38
CA THR A 126 -8.91 4.85 12.05
C THR A 126 -7.95 4.48 10.92
N ILE A 127 -7.28 5.48 10.31
CA ILE A 127 -6.23 5.28 9.32
C ILE A 127 -5.11 4.42 9.90
N SER A 128 -4.70 4.67 11.14
CA SER A 128 -3.66 3.88 11.83
C SER A 128 -4.05 2.42 12.03
N GLN A 129 -5.32 2.11 12.31
CA GLN A 129 -5.84 0.74 12.37
C GLN A 129 -5.88 0.08 10.99
N GLN A 130 -6.24 0.82 9.95
CA GLN A 130 -6.20 0.33 8.58
C GLN A 130 -4.76 0.04 8.14
N LEU A 131 -3.80 0.91 8.50
CA LEU A 131 -2.37 0.69 8.27
C LEU A 131 -1.87 -0.57 9.01
N ALA A 132 -2.18 -0.72 10.29
CA ALA A 132 -1.85 -1.92 11.07
C ALA A 132 -2.33 -3.21 10.37
N LYS A 133 -3.55 -3.20 9.84
CA LYS A 133 -4.14 -4.29 9.07
C LYS A 133 -3.40 -4.59 7.76
N MET A 134 -2.76 -3.60 7.11
CA MET A 134 -2.01 -3.77 5.87
C MET A 134 -0.56 -4.20 6.10
N LEU A 135 0.05 -3.83 7.22
CA LEU A 135 1.45 -4.12 7.53
C LEU A 135 1.66 -5.55 7.98
N PHE A 136 0.68 -6.15 8.66
CA PHE A 136 0.86 -7.43 9.33
C PHE A 136 -0.01 -8.53 8.73
N PRO A 137 0.48 -9.80 8.76
CA PRO A 137 -0.20 -10.93 8.14
C PRO A 137 -1.62 -11.13 8.68
N ARG A 138 -2.54 -11.46 7.78
CA ARG A 138 -3.90 -11.85 8.13
C ARG A 138 -4.00 -13.36 8.20
N GLU A 139 -4.48 -13.85 9.32
CA GLU A 139 -4.94 -15.21 9.44
C GLU A 139 -6.27 -15.37 8.68
N SER A 140 -6.42 -16.44 7.90
CA SER A 140 -7.66 -16.85 7.25
C SER A 140 -8.47 -17.76 8.17
N ASP A 141 -9.75 -17.94 7.90
CA ASP A 141 -10.64 -18.92 8.54
C ASP A 141 -10.82 -18.77 10.06
N LEU A 142 -10.94 -17.53 10.51
CA LEU A 142 -11.16 -17.19 11.92
C LEU A 142 -12.64 -17.30 12.31
N ASN A 143 -12.91 -17.83 13.50
CA ASN A 143 -14.22 -17.76 14.12
C ASN A 143 -14.53 -16.35 14.67
N VAL A 144 -15.78 -16.11 15.12
CA VAL A 144 -16.23 -14.77 15.57
C VAL A 144 -15.40 -14.23 16.74
N PHE A 145 -14.97 -15.11 17.65
CA PHE A 145 -14.16 -14.71 18.80
C PHE A 145 -12.73 -14.31 18.37
N GLU A 146 -12.13 -15.07 17.49
CA GLU A 146 -10.81 -14.77 16.91
C GLU A 146 -10.84 -13.47 16.08
N LEU A 147 -11.94 -13.20 15.35
CA LEU A 147 -12.16 -11.93 14.67
C LEU A 147 -12.16 -10.73 15.64
N ALA A 148 -12.80 -10.89 16.81
CA ALA A 148 -12.78 -9.88 17.86
C ALA A 148 -11.38 -9.66 18.43
N ILE A 149 -10.64 -10.74 18.76
CA ILE A 149 -9.24 -10.67 19.22
C ILE A 149 -8.37 -9.97 18.18
N ARG A 150 -8.51 -10.32 16.88
CA ARG A 150 -7.81 -9.67 15.79
C ARG A 150 -8.08 -8.16 15.76
N LYS A 151 -9.33 -7.75 15.99
CA LYS A 151 -9.68 -6.34 16.03
C LYS A 151 -9.03 -5.59 17.20
N PHE A 152 -8.94 -6.21 18.36
CA PHE A 152 -8.21 -5.64 19.49
C PHE A 152 -6.69 -5.62 19.26
N ARG A 153 -6.13 -6.61 18.56
CA ARG A 153 -4.71 -6.56 18.11
C ARG A 153 -4.46 -5.37 17.18
N GLU A 154 -5.34 -5.13 16.19
CA GLU A 154 -5.26 -3.94 15.33
C GLU A 154 -5.23 -2.64 16.14
N TRP A 155 -6.00 -2.54 17.23
CA TRP A 155 -5.99 -1.36 18.10
C TRP A 155 -4.65 -1.19 18.83
N VAL A 156 -4.12 -2.26 19.40
CA VAL A 156 -2.82 -2.22 20.09
C VAL A 156 -1.69 -1.84 19.13
N ILE A 157 -1.68 -2.42 17.93
CA ILE A 157 -0.70 -2.11 16.90
C ILE A 157 -0.84 -0.65 16.44
N ALA A 158 -2.07 -0.17 16.22
CA ALA A 158 -2.30 1.23 15.83
C ALA A 158 -1.80 2.22 16.88
N VAL A 159 -2.01 1.94 18.18
CA VAL A 159 -1.47 2.78 19.26
C VAL A 159 0.06 2.72 19.30
N ARG A 160 0.68 1.57 19.01
CA ARG A 160 2.14 1.46 18.93
C ARG A 160 2.69 2.26 17.73
N LEU A 161 2.05 2.17 16.56
CA LEU A 161 2.42 2.97 15.39
C LEU A 161 2.39 4.47 15.70
N GLU A 162 1.33 4.94 16.33
CA GLU A 162 1.19 6.36 16.72
C GLU A 162 2.20 6.82 17.81
N LYS A 163 2.79 5.89 18.54
CA LYS A 163 3.89 6.19 19.47
C LYS A 163 5.25 6.25 18.79
N SER A 164 5.43 5.50 17.70
CA SER A 164 6.70 5.36 16.98
C SER A 164 6.83 6.32 15.80
N TYR A 165 5.70 6.74 15.21
CA TYR A 165 5.65 7.53 13.99
C TYR A 165 4.79 8.77 14.14
N THR A 166 5.18 9.83 13.45
CA THR A 166 4.36 11.05 13.30
C THR A 166 3.11 10.79 12.45
N LYS A 167 2.15 11.66 12.53
CA LYS A 167 0.93 11.60 11.71
C LYS A 167 1.25 11.62 10.21
N GLU A 168 2.23 12.42 9.81
CA GLU A 168 2.69 12.54 8.43
C GLU A 168 3.31 11.22 7.92
N GLU A 169 4.14 10.58 8.75
CA GLU A 169 4.73 9.28 8.42
C GLU A 169 3.65 8.18 8.31
N ILE A 170 2.64 8.19 9.18
CA ILE A 170 1.52 7.25 9.13
C ILE A 170 0.71 7.42 7.84
N LEU A 171 0.40 8.66 7.43
CA LEU A 171 -0.26 8.95 6.16
C LEU A 171 0.58 8.49 4.97
N THR A 172 1.88 8.76 5.01
CA THR A 172 2.85 8.35 3.98
C THR A 172 2.90 6.83 3.85
N MET A 173 3.05 6.12 4.96
CA MET A 173 3.03 4.66 4.98
C MET A 173 1.72 4.09 4.44
N TYR A 174 0.57 4.66 4.85
CA TYR A 174 -0.75 4.24 4.38
C TYR A 174 -0.86 4.37 2.86
N LEU A 175 -0.53 5.55 2.32
CA LEU A 175 -0.65 5.85 0.89
C LEU A 175 0.37 5.10 0.03
N ASN A 176 1.52 4.75 0.58
CA ASN A 176 2.50 3.90 -0.08
C ASN A 176 2.13 2.41 -0.04
N LYS A 177 1.35 1.97 0.96
CA LYS A 177 1.06 0.54 1.19
C LYS A 177 -0.27 0.08 0.61
N TYR A 178 -1.24 0.98 0.41
CA TYR A 178 -2.56 0.60 -0.01
C TYR A 178 -2.58 0.00 -1.42
N ASP A 179 -3.25 -1.16 -1.57
CA ASP A 179 -3.41 -1.86 -2.86
C ASP A 179 -4.66 -1.36 -3.59
N PHE A 180 -4.44 -0.60 -4.66
CA PHE A 180 -5.48 -0.11 -5.57
C PHE A 180 -5.83 -1.10 -6.68
N LEU A 181 -5.35 -2.36 -6.60
CA LEU A 181 -5.49 -3.39 -7.62
C LEU A 181 -4.77 -3.08 -8.95
N ASN A 182 -4.90 -4.00 -9.91
CA ASN A 182 -4.27 -3.87 -11.23
C ASN A 182 -2.75 -3.61 -11.16
N LEU A 183 -2.07 -4.17 -10.15
CA LEU A 183 -0.64 -3.95 -9.83
C LEU A 183 -0.33 -2.53 -9.32
N ALA A 184 -1.34 -1.73 -8.99
CA ALA A 184 -1.19 -0.39 -8.44
C ALA A 184 -1.09 -0.46 -6.91
N VAL A 185 0.10 -0.65 -6.37
CA VAL A 185 0.33 -0.54 -4.92
C VAL A 185 0.95 0.81 -4.60
N GLY A 186 0.27 1.56 -3.73
CA GLY A 186 0.56 2.95 -3.42
C GLY A 186 -0.11 3.94 -4.37
N ILE A 187 -0.35 5.15 -3.84
CA ILE A 187 -1.11 6.21 -4.52
C ILE A 187 -0.41 6.71 -5.79
N SER A 188 0.92 6.75 -5.81
CA SER A 188 1.69 7.19 -6.97
C SER A 188 1.55 6.20 -8.13
N SER A 189 1.66 4.90 -7.85
CA SER A 189 1.43 3.86 -8.86
C SER A 189 -0.02 3.85 -9.34
N ALA A 190 -0.97 4.17 -8.46
CA ALA A 190 -2.38 4.28 -8.84
C ALA A 190 -2.63 5.47 -9.76
N ALA A 191 -2.01 6.63 -9.53
CA ALA A 191 -2.08 7.79 -10.43
C ALA A 191 -1.53 7.44 -11.82
N ASP A 192 -0.36 6.80 -11.89
CA ASP A 192 0.24 6.34 -13.14
C ASP A 192 -0.67 5.35 -13.89
N ILE A 193 -1.24 4.34 -13.21
CA ILE A 193 -1.99 3.26 -13.85
C ILE A 193 -3.39 3.69 -14.27
N TYR A 194 -4.10 4.44 -13.43
CA TYR A 194 -5.49 4.81 -13.71
C TYR A 194 -5.64 6.07 -14.55
N PHE A 195 -4.68 6.99 -14.50
CA PHE A 195 -4.78 8.30 -15.13
C PHE A 195 -3.61 8.66 -16.05
N GLN A 196 -2.50 7.93 -16.02
CA GLN A 196 -1.26 8.22 -16.76
C GLN A 196 -0.73 9.63 -16.45
N VAL A 197 -0.81 10.05 -15.18
CA VAL A 197 -0.29 11.32 -14.69
C VAL A 197 0.65 11.10 -13.51
N PRO A 198 1.69 11.92 -13.35
CA PRO A 198 2.49 11.92 -12.14
C PRO A 198 1.63 12.39 -10.95
N LEU A 199 2.01 11.99 -9.74
CA LEU A 199 1.20 12.21 -8.54
C LEU A 199 0.93 13.69 -8.25
N ASP A 200 1.89 14.58 -8.51
CA ASP A 200 1.79 16.03 -8.32
C ASP A 200 0.77 16.71 -9.27
N SER A 201 0.46 16.04 -10.37
CA SER A 201 -0.50 16.50 -11.38
C SER A 201 -1.90 15.91 -11.20
N LEU A 202 -2.12 15.17 -10.10
CA LEU A 202 -3.40 14.52 -9.82
C LEU A 202 -4.48 15.53 -9.45
N LYS A 203 -5.58 15.56 -10.20
CA LYS A 203 -6.71 16.46 -9.96
C LYS A 203 -7.52 16.03 -8.74
N VAL A 204 -8.30 16.95 -8.17
CA VAL A 204 -9.12 16.72 -6.96
C VAL A 204 -10.12 15.56 -7.16
N GLU A 205 -10.82 15.51 -8.29
CA GLU A 205 -11.78 14.44 -8.61
C GLU A 205 -11.09 13.08 -8.81
N GLN A 206 -9.85 13.08 -9.31
CA GLN A 206 -9.04 11.88 -9.46
C GLN A 206 -8.56 11.38 -8.10
N ALA A 207 -8.04 12.27 -7.25
CA ALA A 207 -7.70 11.97 -5.87
C ALA A 207 -8.91 11.40 -5.10
N ALA A 208 -10.08 12.03 -5.22
CA ALA A 208 -11.32 11.57 -4.61
C ALA A 208 -11.75 10.18 -5.12
N MET A 209 -11.51 9.85 -6.38
CA MET A 209 -11.77 8.51 -6.93
C MET A 209 -10.86 7.47 -6.29
N LEU A 210 -9.54 7.71 -6.27
CA LEU A 210 -8.57 6.79 -5.67
C LEU A 210 -8.86 6.57 -4.19
N ILE A 211 -9.09 7.63 -3.44
CA ILE A 211 -9.46 7.51 -2.02
C ILE A 211 -10.82 6.81 -1.84
N GLY A 212 -11.74 6.99 -2.78
CA GLY A 212 -12.98 6.22 -2.81
C GLY A 212 -12.78 4.72 -2.88
N MET A 213 -11.76 4.25 -3.60
CA MET A 213 -11.37 2.85 -3.67
C MET A 213 -10.82 2.32 -2.32
N ALA A 214 -10.30 3.18 -1.44
CA ALA A 214 -9.71 2.78 -0.17
C ALA A 214 -10.70 2.06 0.76
N LYS A 215 -11.99 2.25 0.60
CA LYS A 215 -13.01 1.49 1.34
C LYS A 215 -13.04 0.00 0.95
N ASN A 216 -12.95 -0.30 -0.34
CA ASN A 216 -12.90 -1.66 -0.90
C ASN A 216 -12.53 -1.56 -2.39
N SER A 217 -11.25 -1.73 -2.71
CA SER A 217 -10.74 -1.56 -4.08
C SER A 217 -11.33 -2.56 -5.08
N SER A 218 -11.67 -3.78 -4.65
CA SER A 218 -12.33 -4.77 -5.51
C SER A 218 -13.76 -4.39 -5.85
N TYR A 219 -14.50 -3.82 -4.88
CA TYR A 219 -15.89 -3.41 -5.08
C TYR A 219 -16.01 -2.11 -5.87
N TYR A 220 -15.12 -1.14 -5.60
CA TYR A 220 -15.06 0.17 -6.27
C TYR A 220 -13.98 0.22 -7.35
N ASN A 221 -13.85 -0.85 -8.14
CA ASN A 221 -12.90 -0.90 -9.25
C ASN A 221 -13.41 -0.10 -10.46
N PRO A 222 -12.72 1.01 -10.85
CA PRO A 222 -13.21 1.92 -11.89
C PRO A 222 -13.25 1.27 -13.29
N VAL A 223 -12.42 0.26 -13.54
CA VAL A 223 -12.39 -0.47 -14.82
C VAL A 223 -13.53 -1.47 -14.93
N ARG A 224 -13.87 -2.13 -13.81
CA ARG A 224 -14.92 -3.17 -13.80
C ARG A 224 -16.30 -2.63 -13.44
N ARG A 225 -16.37 -1.58 -12.62
CA ARG A 225 -17.61 -1.04 -12.04
C ARG A 225 -17.59 0.49 -12.01
N PRO A 226 -17.53 1.16 -13.19
CA PRO A 226 -17.34 2.61 -13.29
C PRO A 226 -18.45 3.39 -12.59
N GLU A 227 -19.71 2.98 -12.70
CA GLU A 227 -20.84 3.68 -12.07
C GLU A 227 -20.77 3.64 -10.53
N LEU A 228 -20.46 2.47 -9.94
CA LEU A 228 -20.27 2.34 -8.50
C LEU A 228 -19.10 3.18 -8.01
N THR A 229 -18.03 3.22 -8.80
CA THR A 229 -16.85 4.02 -8.48
C THR A 229 -17.15 5.52 -8.60
N LEU A 230 -17.92 5.93 -9.61
CA LEU A 230 -18.38 7.32 -9.77
C LEU A 230 -19.22 7.76 -8.56
N ASN A 231 -20.18 6.94 -8.15
CA ASN A 231 -20.99 7.21 -6.97
C ASN A 231 -20.13 7.29 -5.69
N ARG A 232 -19.15 6.39 -5.53
CA ARG A 232 -18.25 6.41 -4.38
C ARG A 232 -17.34 7.66 -4.39
N ARG A 233 -16.79 8.06 -5.54
CA ARG A 233 -16.07 9.33 -5.70
C ARG A 233 -16.92 10.51 -5.26
N ASN A 234 -18.18 10.56 -5.67
CA ASN A 234 -19.08 11.64 -5.32
C ASN A 234 -19.39 11.67 -3.81
N VAL A 235 -19.38 10.51 -3.12
CA VAL A 235 -19.43 10.45 -1.66
C VAL A 235 -18.17 11.07 -1.05
N VAL A 236 -16.98 10.78 -1.57
CA VAL A 236 -15.72 11.39 -1.10
C VAL A 236 -15.77 12.91 -1.25
N LEU A 237 -16.14 13.42 -2.42
CA LEU A 237 -16.30 14.87 -2.66
C LEU A 237 -17.31 15.50 -1.68
N SER A 238 -18.41 14.80 -1.37
CA SER A 238 -19.38 15.26 -0.36
C SER A 238 -18.79 15.32 1.05
N GLN A 239 -17.91 14.37 1.42
CA GLN A 239 -17.20 14.42 2.70
C GLN A 239 -16.17 15.55 2.72
N MET A 240 -15.43 15.76 1.63
CA MET A 240 -14.51 16.89 1.53
C MET A 240 -15.23 18.23 1.70
N TYR A 241 -16.38 18.43 1.06
CA TYR A 241 -17.22 19.61 1.28
C TYR A 241 -17.72 19.71 2.74
N LYS A 242 -18.25 18.62 3.28
CA LYS A 242 -18.78 18.59 4.65
C LYS A 242 -17.75 18.98 5.72
N TYR A 243 -16.47 18.76 5.47
CA TYR A 243 -15.37 19.08 6.38
C TYR A 243 -14.50 20.23 5.88
N ASP A 244 -15.07 21.13 5.08
CA ASP A 244 -14.50 22.40 4.63
C ASP A 244 -13.15 22.25 3.90
N LYS A 245 -12.99 21.15 3.12
CA LYS A 245 -11.81 20.90 2.29
C LYS A 245 -11.96 21.42 0.85
N ILE A 246 -13.18 21.55 0.40
CA ILE A 246 -13.55 22.17 -0.87
C ILE A 246 -14.83 22.99 -0.67
N THR A 247 -15.08 23.96 -1.54
CA THR A 247 -16.29 24.76 -1.53
C THR A 247 -17.51 23.98 -2.08
N ARG A 248 -18.70 24.50 -1.88
CA ARG A 248 -19.92 23.91 -2.43
C ARG A 248 -19.91 23.91 -3.96
N GLU A 249 -19.51 25.03 -4.53
CA GLU A 249 -19.43 25.23 -5.98
C GLU A 249 -18.45 24.24 -6.62
N GLU A 250 -17.28 24.04 -6.02
CA GLU A 250 -16.31 23.02 -6.43
C GLU A 250 -16.89 21.63 -6.33
N CYS A 251 -17.50 21.28 -5.19
CA CYS A 251 -18.12 19.97 -4.98
C CYS A 251 -19.18 19.68 -6.06
N ASP A 252 -20.05 20.64 -6.35
CA ASP A 252 -21.16 20.47 -7.31
C ASP A 252 -20.63 20.39 -8.75
N SER A 253 -19.57 21.12 -9.09
CA SER A 253 -18.91 21.06 -10.41
C SER A 253 -18.16 19.77 -10.61
N LEU A 254 -17.33 19.34 -9.63
CA LEU A 254 -16.53 18.12 -9.71
C LEU A 254 -17.38 16.84 -9.79
N LYS A 255 -18.55 16.82 -9.13
CA LYS A 255 -19.47 15.68 -9.21
C LYS A 255 -20.06 15.44 -10.60
N LYS A 256 -20.14 16.49 -11.43
CA LYS A 256 -20.65 16.39 -12.82
C LYS A 256 -19.63 15.79 -13.78
N LEU A 257 -18.34 15.83 -13.42
CA LEU A 257 -17.27 15.30 -14.28
C LEU A 257 -17.34 13.77 -14.38
N PRO A 258 -17.02 13.18 -15.55
CA PRO A 258 -16.81 11.75 -15.66
C PRO A 258 -15.61 11.28 -14.81
N LEU A 259 -15.35 9.98 -14.71
CA LEU A 259 -14.18 9.45 -13.98
C LEU A 259 -12.84 9.89 -14.61
N GLY A 260 -12.82 10.22 -15.89
CA GLY A 260 -11.62 10.68 -16.60
C GLY A 260 -10.49 9.66 -16.63
N LEU A 261 -10.85 8.35 -16.71
CA LEU A 261 -9.86 7.27 -16.73
C LEU A 261 -9.04 7.29 -18.01
N ASN A 262 -7.73 7.15 -17.85
CA ASN A 262 -6.78 6.82 -18.90
C ASN A 262 -6.02 5.55 -18.47
N PHE A 263 -6.80 4.46 -18.30
CA PHE A 263 -6.27 3.23 -17.71
C PHE A 263 -5.31 2.53 -18.66
N LYS A 264 -4.10 2.30 -18.18
CA LYS A 264 -3.11 1.48 -18.85
C LYS A 264 -2.63 0.38 -17.90
N ARG A 265 -2.87 -0.88 -18.31
CA ARG A 265 -2.34 -2.02 -17.56
C ARG A 265 -0.82 -2.04 -17.72
N VAL A 266 -0.10 -2.11 -16.62
CA VAL A 266 1.35 -2.32 -16.68
C VAL A 266 1.58 -3.77 -17.09
N ASP A 267 2.12 -3.99 -18.28
CA ASP A 267 2.62 -5.27 -18.73
C ASP A 267 4.14 -5.20 -18.83
N HIS A 268 4.83 -6.16 -18.25
CA HIS A 268 6.30 -6.28 -18.37
C HIS A 268 6.76 -6.49 -19.82
N LYS A 269 5.87 -6.90 -20.69
CA LYS A 269 6.13 -7.16 -22.11
C LYS A 269 5.95 -5.94 -23.00
N GLU A 270 5.29 -4.87 -22.52
CA GLU A 270 5.07 -3.64 -23.29
C GLU A 270 6.17 -2.60 -23.02
N GLY A 271 6.41 -1.71 -23.99
CA GLY A 271 7.38 -0.60 -23.91
C GLY A 271 8.69 -0.90 -24.64
N LEU A 272 9.56 0.11 -24.68
CA LEU A 272 10.85 0.06 -25.40
C LEU A 272 11.82 -0.95 -24.79
N ALA A 273 12.72 -1.46 -25.60
CA ALA A 273 13.83 -2.34 -25.23
C ALA A 273 13.41 -3.63 -24.49
N THR A 274 12.31 -4.26 -24.91
CA THR A 274 11.73 -5.43 -24.22
C THR A 274 12.71 -6.58 -24.06
N TYR A 275 13.47 -6.91 -25.09
CA TYR A 275 14.49 -7.96 -25.03
C TYR A 275 15.66 -7.61 -24.10
N PHE A 276 16.10 -6.36 -24.14
CA PHE A 276 17.17 -5.88 -23.25
C PHE A 276 16.72 -5.94 -21.78
N ARG A 277 15.50 -5.51 -21.48
CA ARG A 277 14.94 -5.57 -20.12
C ARG A 277 14.88 -7.00 -19.59
N GLU A 278 14.41 -7.95 -20.41
CA GLU A 278 14.36 -9.36 -20.02
C GLU A 278 15.76 -9.96 -19.88
N TYR A 279 16.68 -9.62 -20.78
CA TYR A 279 18.09 -10.00 -20.65
C TYR A 279 18.70 -9.46 -19.36
N LEU A 280 18.52 -8.18 -19.05
CA LEU A 280 18.99 -7.55 -17.82
C LEU A 280 18.47 -8.25 -16.58
N ARG A 281 17.16 -8.57 -16.57
CA ARG A 281 16.50 -9.30 -15.48
C ARG A 281 17.17 -10.67 -15.27
N LEU A 282 17.25 -11.48 -16.30
CA LEU A 282 17.84 -12.82 -16.23
C LEU A 282 19.30 -12.76 -15.80
N PHE A 283 20.01 -11.77 -16.28
CA PHE A 283 21.44 -11.59 -16.03
C PHE A 283 21.72 -11.20 -14.58
N MET A 284 21.00 -10.23 -14.03
CA MET A 284 21.18 -9.77 -12.65
C MET A 284 20.71 -10.80 -11.62
N THR A 285 19.67 -11.58 -11.93
CA THR A 285 19.10 -12.57 -11.01
C THR A 285 19.70 -13.97 -11.17
N ALA A 286 20.67 -14.16 -12.08
CA ALA A 286 21.30 -15.44 -12.35
C ALA A 286 21.86 -16.07 -11.07
N ASN A 287 21.69 -17.38 -10.93
CA ASN A 287 22.26 -18.15 -9.82
C ASN A 287 23.69 -18.59 -10.15
N LYS A 288 24.48 -18.92 -9.11
CA LYS A 288 25.77 -19.54 -9.28
C LYS A 288 25.61 -20.85 -10.07
N PRO A 289 26.33 -21.03 -11.19
CA PRO A 289 26.21 -22.23 -12.02
C PRO A 289 26.55 -23.50 -11.22
N ASP A 290 25.61 -24.45 -11.26
CA ASP A 290 25.78 -25.80 -10.68
C ASP A 290 25.69 -26.80 -11.82
N ARG A 291 26.77 -27.59 -12.01
CA ARG A 291 26.88 -28.58 -13.10
C ARG A 291 25.71 -29.55 -13.19
N LYS A 292 25.12 -29.89 -12.05
CA LYS A 292 23.98 -30.82 -11.97
C LYS A 292 22.70 -30.30 -12.63
N ARG A 293 22.58 -28.98 -12.79
CA ARG A 293 21.39 -28.31 -13.36
C ARG A 293 21.47 -28.10 -14.88
N TYR A 294 22.63 -28.36 -15.48
CA TYR A 294 22.85 -28.13 -16.89
C TYR A 294 22.85 -29.45 -17.68
N ARG A 295 22.06 -29.50 -18.74
CA ARG A 295 22.07 -30.59 -19.71
C ARG A 295 23.28 -30.45 -20.67
N ASP A 296 23.57 -29.20 -21.05
CA ASP A 296 24.66 -28.85 -21.97
C ASP A 296 25.90 -28.38 -21.19
N LEU A 297 27.05 -29.01 -21.50
CA LEU A 297 28.32 -28.67 -20.91
C LEU A 297 28.84 -27.33 -21.41
N SER A 298 28.55 -26.97 -22.67
CA SER A 298 28.99 -25.71 -23.28
C SER A 298 28.32 -24.54 -22.59
N GLN A 299 27.04 -24.63 -22.36
CA GLN A 299 26.28 -23.59 -21.62
C GLN A 299 26.76 -23.46 -20.16
N PHE A 300 27.01 -24.59 -19.49
CA PHE A 300 27.58 -24.55 -18.13
C PHE A 300 28.95 -23.83 -18.09
N ARG A 301 29.79 -24.06 -19.09
CA ARG A 301 31.09 -23.36 -19.18
C ARG A 301 30.95 -21.87 -19.41
N LEU A 302 30.05 -21.46 -20.33
CA LEU A 302 29.77 -20.05 -20.61
C LEU A 302 29.25 -19.33 -19.37
N ASP A 303 28.26 -19.89 -18.69
CA ASP A 303 27.69 -19.29 -17.49
C ASP A 303 28.69 -19.26 -16.32
N SER A 304 29.55 -20.29 -16.22
CA SER A 304 30.65 -20.34 -15.23
C SER A 304 31.70 -19.26 -15.46
N VAL A 305 32.04 -19.00 -16.72
CA VAL A 305 32.94 -17.89 -17.09
C VAL A 305 32.26 -16.55 -16.80
N ALA A 306 31.02 -16.38 -17.26
CA ALA A 306 30.24 -15.15 -17.00
C ALA A 306 30.12 -14.87 -15.49
N TRP A 307 29.86 -15.91 -14.69
CA TRP A 307 29.82 -15.76 -13.23
C TRP A 307 31.12 -15.25 -12.63
N LYS A 308 32.28 -15.71 -13.16
CA LYS A 308 33.61 -15.33 -12.62
C LYS A 308 34.07 -13.97 -13.12
N THR A 309 33.80 -13.65 -14.38
CA THR A 309 34.41 -12.50 -15.07
C THR A 309 33.47 -11.28 -15.17
N ASN A 310 32.15 -11.49 -15.18
CA ASN A 310 31.20 -10.39 -15.33
C ASN A 310 30.61 -10.01 -13.96
N PRO A 311 30.81 -8.77 -13.47
CA PRO A 311 30.32 -8.33 -12.18
C PRO A 311 28.78 -8.25 -12.13
N LEU A 312 28.12 -8.03 -13.27
CA LEU A 312 26.64 -7.92 -13.34
C LEU A 312 25.94 -9.29 -13.38
N TYR A 313 26.62 -10.34 -13.90
CA TYR A 313 26.01 -11.68 -13.97
C TYR A 313 25.83 -12.26 -12.57
N GLY A 314 24.58 -12.41 -12.14
CA GLY A 314 24.23 -12.82 -10.78
C GLY A 314 24.49 -11.74 -9.71
N TRP A 315 24.43 -10.47 -10.10
CA TRP A 315 24.69 -9.33 -9.20
C TRP A 315 23.89 -9.41 -7.92
N CYS A 316 22.60 -9.71 -8.00
CA CYS A 316 21.71 -9.83 -6.84
C CYS A 316 22.14 -10.94 -5.85
N LYS A 317 22.79 -12.00 -6.35
CA LYS A 317 23.26 -13.13 -5.52
C LYS A 317 24.71 -13.01 -5.05
N LYS A 318 25.50 -12.15 -5.71
CA LYS A 318 26.88 -11.88 -5.32
C LYS A 318 27.00 -10.80 -4.25
N ASN A 319 26.04 -9.87 -4.23
CA ASN A 319 26.07 -8.75 -3.31
C ASN A 319 25.12 -9.00 -2.15
N VAL A 320 25.51 -8.52 -0.97
CA VAL A 320 24.75 -8.63 0.27
C VAL A 320 24.48 -7.25 0.83
N LYS A 321 23.34 -7.09 1.46
CA LYS A 321 22.93 -5.89 2.19
C LYS A 321 23.60 -5.82 3.55
N VAL A 322 23.44 -4.71 4.25
CA VAL A 322 23.99 -4.49 5.60
C VAL A 322 23.49 -5.54 6.61
N ASP A 323 22.27 -6.04 6.42
CA ASP A 323 21.64 -7.09 7.23
C ASP A 323 22.12 -8.51 6.91
N GLY A 324 23.05 -8.66 5.94
CA GLY A 324 23.58 -9.95 5.49
C GLY A 324 22.69 -10.68 4.48
N SER A 325 21.52 -10.16 4.14
CA SER A 325 20.67 -10.74 3.09
C SER A 325 21.13 -10.37 1.69
N HIS A 326 20.81 -11.19 0.68
CA HIS A 326 21.07 -10.86 -0.71
C HIS A 326 20.09 -9.82 -1.23
N TYR A 327 20.55 -9.05 -2.25
CA TYR A 327 19.66 -8.15 -2.98
C TYR A 327 18.60 -8.91 -3.76
N ASP A 328 17.39 -8.34 -3.81
CA ASP A 328 16.29 -8.81 -4.64
C ASP A 328 15.90 -7.73 -5.65
N LEU A 329 16.00 -8.06 -6.94
CA LEU A 329 15.66 -7.16 -8.03
C LEU A 329 14.19 -6.68 -7.98
N TYR A 330 13.32 -7.46 -7.36
CA TYR A 330 11.87 -7.21 -7.37
C TYR A 330 11.36 -6.47 -6.14
N SER A 331 12.17 -6.38 -5.09
CA SER A 331 11.69 -5.88 -3.80
C SER A 331 12.57 -4.83 -3.11
N ASP A 332 13.80 -4.62 -3.58
CA ASP A 332 14.76 -3.76 -2.88
C ASP A 332 14.91 -2.34 -3.47
N GLY A 333 14.09 -1.97 -4.44
CA GLY A 333 14.05 -0.60 -4.97
C GLY A 333 15.35 -0.15 -5.64
N LEU A 334 16.03 -1.04 -6.34
CA LEU A 334 17.28 -0.72 -7.03
C LEU A 334 17.05 0.32 -8.13
N LYS A 335 17.96 1.27 -8.27
CA LYS A 335 18.01 2.21 -9.40
C LYS A 335 19.10 1.78 -10.36
N ILE A 336 18.71 1.33 -11.55
CA ILE A 336 19.61 0.76 -12.56
C ILE A 336 19.68 1.72 -13.73
N TYR A 337 20.84 2.32 -13.94
CA TYR A 337 21.10 3.24 -15.04
C TYR A 337 21.74 2.51 -16.19
N THR A 338 21.17 2.65 -17.37
CA THR A 338 21.68 2.03 -18.59
C THR A 338 22.35 3.05 -19.50
N THR A 339 23.04 2.56 -20.52
CA THR A 339 23.67 3.38 -21.57
C THR A 339 22.77 3.59 -22.80
N LEU A 340 21.55 3.04 -22.79
CA LEU A 340 20.61 3.18 -23.90
C LEU A 340 19.93 4.56 -23.87
N ASP A 341 19.91 5.24 -25.00
CA ASP A 341 19.13 6.49 -25.20
C ASP A 341 17.71 6.11 -25.65
N SER A 342 16.70 6.72 -25.02
CA SER A 342 15.30 6.38 -25.26
C SER A 342 14.82 6.70 -26.69
N ARG A 343 15.31 7.78 -27.27
CA ARG A 343 14.98 8.22 -28.62
C ARG A 343 15.63 7.33 -29.68
N MET A 344 16.92 6.99 -29.48
CA MET A 344 17.63 6.06 -30.37
C MET A 344 16.97 4.69 -30.36
N GLN A 345 16.60 4.18 -29.17
CA GLN A 345 15.89 2.92 -29.04
C GLN A 345 14.55 2.92 -29.75
N LYS A 346 13.77 4.02 -29.59
CA LYS A 346 12.49 4.18 -30.26
C LYS A 346 12.65 4.13 -31.80
N TYR A 347 13.58 4.90 -32.34
CA TYR A 347 13.84 4.92 -33.79
C TYR A 347 14.32 3.55 -34.31
N ALA A 348 15.16 2.86 -33.56
CA ALA A 348 15.60 1.52 -33.94
C ALA A 348 14.44 0.51 -34.00
N GLU A 349 13.54 0.53 -33.00
CA GLU A 349 12.37 -0.36 -32.98
C GLU A 349 11.33 0.00 -34.07
N GLU A 350 11.15 1.28 -34.36
CA GLU A 350 10.31 1.75 -35.48
C GLU A 350 10.86 1.25 -36.83
N ALA A 351 12.16 1.42 -37.07
CA ALA A 351 12.82 0.95 -38.29
C ALA A 351 12.69 -0.57 -38.46
N VAL A 352 12.90 -1.35 -37.39
CA VAL A 352 12.72 -2.81 -37.43
C VAL A 352 11.27 -3.16 -37.76
N ARG A 353 10.31 -2.48 -37.16
CA ARG A 353 8.88 -2.74 -37.39
C ARG A 353 8.45 -2.43 -38.82
N GLU A 354 8.91 -1.30 -39.37
CA GLU A 354 8.65 -0.92 -40.76
C GLU A 354 9.24 -1.93 -41.73
N HIS A 355 10.51 -2.32 -41.56
CA HIS A 355 11.15 -3.32 -42.43
C HIS A 355 10.46 -4.67 -42.40
N LEU A 356 10.19 -5.21 -41.19
CA LEU A 356 9.54 -6.51 -41.06
C LEU A 356 8.07 -6.51 -41.53
N SER A 357 7.38 -5.36 -41.50
CA SER A 357 5.99 -5.28 -42.00
C SER A 357 5.87 -5.16 -43.51
N GLN A 358 6.97 -4.75 -44.19
CA GLN A 358 7.00 -4.61 -45.64
C GLN A 358 7.55 -5.85 -46.37
N ASP A 359 8.36 -6.65 -45.70
CA ASP A 359 9.09 -7.78 -46.28
C ASP A 359 8.46 -9.16 -45.93
N LEU A 360 7.40 -9.22 -45.13
CA LEU A 360 6.60 -10.40 -44.77
C LEU A 360 5.14 -10.25 -45.19
#